data_9364416c2e49934fd81d8c4d149440b2
#
_entry.id   9364416c2e49934fd81d8c4d149440b2
#
_cell.length_a   1.000
_cell.length_b   1.000
_cell.length_c   1.000
_cell.angle_alpha   90.00
_cell.angle_beta   90.00
_cell.angle_gamma   90.00
#
_symmetry.space_group_name_H-M   'P 1'
#
loop_
_entity.id
_entity.type
_entity.pdbx_description
1 polymer ?
#
loop_
_entity_poly.entity_id
_entity_poly.type
_entity_poly.pdbx_seq_one_letter_code
_entity_poly.pdbx_strand_id
1 'polypeptide(L)'
;MAPERFHEQFDHIQRSMPDIPLAMGPDDTAEFLYEKGVVLARDGEEARLVEDTVRSHFTAAPDLTPDHVRRASPETNRTGITRIQVGDPGHGDRSGDRAVAHALRALREHEARAGRRLVSRNHVVHIAVNACPGDEPVPAPLAAGPNPAPDTSPYDPDTAVDVLVVDNGLTRDHRAAPLLAHVRGDTQLGETDEEGVLRPYAGHGTFIAGLVAAVAPNTDITVRNTLDDAGAVLESEFGHRLFEAVDRHGWPDIISLSAGTSNGRTDGLLGVDAFMRELRARGTLLVAAAGNNASATPFWPAAYADLPDHADAVLSVGALRSDGEYGACFSNHGPWVKAYAPGERLVGVLTGFERPVPYVYQHSTYDACRFGFRYPCTCRHPRHTGLLSEQQESTGGTAETAVFEGYAQWSGTSFATPVAAGMVAAHMTAHKERDPRAARRQLLATTADYAEVRGAHVPALLPPTWQPVPVTRLAPPA
;
A
#
# COMPACT_ATOMS: atom_id res chain seq x y z
N MET A 1 -15.07 13.14 9.47
CA MET A 1 -15.83 12.14 8.70
C MET A 1 -14.88 11.54 7.70
N ALA A 2 -14.73 10.23 7.65
CA ALA A 2 -13.89 9.59 6.64
C ALA A 2 -14.44 9.93 5.24
N PRO A 3 -13.59 10.09 4.22
CA PRO A 3 -14.05 10.33 2.86
C PRO A 3 -14.96 9.19 2.38
N GLU A 4 -15.90 9.49 1.50
CA GLU A 4 -16.78 8.47 0.86
C GLU A 4 -15.97 7.30 0.31
N ARG A 5 -14.86 7.57 -0.38
CA ARG A 5 -13.95 6.54 -0.92
C ARG A 5 -13.40 5.57 0.13
N PHE A 6 -13.12 6.05 1.34
CA PHE A 6 -12.64 5.15 2.40
C PHE A 6 -13.77 4.21 2.88
N HIS A 7 -15.01 4.69 2.90
CA HIS A 7 -16.16 3.84 3.20
C HIS A 7 -16.41 2.80 2.10
N GLU A 8 -16.33 3.19 0.83
CA GLU A 8 -16.45 2.25 -0.29
C GLU A 8 -15.36 1.17 -0.26
N GLN A 9 -14.12 1.57 0.03
CA GLN A 9 -13.04 0.61 0.21
C GLN A 9 -13.32 -0.32 1.40
N PHE A 10 -13.83 0.22 2.50
CA PHE A 10 -14.23 -0.60 3.65
C PHE A 10 -15.24 -1.66 3.24
N ASP A 11 -16.30 -1.27 2.54
CA ASP A 11 -17.36 -2.18 2.09
C ASP A 11 -16.81 -3.22 1.11
N HIS A 12 -15.91 -2.82 0.21
CA HIS A 12 -15.27 -3.73 -0.72
C HIS A 12 -14.38 -4.75 0.00
N ILE A 13 -13.54 -4.32 0.93
CA ILE A 13 -12.68 -5.21 1.75
C ILE A 13 -13.55 -6.13 2.61
N GLN A 14 -14.62 -5.61 3.23
CA GLN A 14 -15.52 -6.43 4.05
C GLN A 14 -16.21 -7.53 3.23
N ARG A 15 -16.60 -7.23 1.98
CA ARG A 15 -17.18 -8.24 1.07
C ARG A 15 -16.17 -9.30 0.65
N SER A 16 -14.90 -8.96 0.48
CA SER A 16 -13.84 -9.91 0.13
C SER A 16 -13.41 -10.80 1.30
N MET A 17 -13.71 -10.38 2.54
CA MET A 17 -13.41 -11.12 3.78
C MET A 17 -14.70 -11.34 4.58
N PRO A 18 -15.70 -12.08 4.06
CA PRO A 18 -17.03 -12.17 4.66
C PRO A 18 -17.04 -12.80 6.05
N ASP A 19 -16.11 -13.71 6.32
CA ASP A 19 -15.99 -14.42 7.59
C ASP A 19 -15.23 -13.62 8.67
N ILE A 20 -14.68 -12.45 8.30
CA ILE A 20 -13.88 -11.61 9.19
C ILE A 20 -14.62 -10.29 9.39
N PRO A 21 -15.29 -10.09 10.52
CA PRO A 21 -15.96 -8.82 10.80
C PRO A 21 -14.93 -7.72 11.03
N LEU A 22 -15.00 -6.67 10.22
CA LEU A 22 -14.10 -5.53 10.28
C LEU A 22 -14.76 -4.32 10.94
N ALA A 23 -13.92 -3.43 11.49
CA ALA A 23 -14.31 -2.12 11.99
C ALA A 23 -13.35 -1.04 11.52
N MET A 24 -13.86 0.18 11.43
CA MET A 24 -13.02 1.37 11.21
C MET A 24 -12.45 1.88 12.54
N GLY A 25 -11.25 2.44 12.48
CA GLY A 25 -10.60 3.07 13.63
C GLY A 25 -11.42 4.23 14.20
N PRO A 26 -11.39 4.42 15.53
CA PRO A 26 -12.19 5.44 16.20
C PRO A 26 -11.70 6.88 16.01
N ASP A 27 -10.51 7.07 15.46
CA ASP A 27 -9.92 8.39 15.31
C ASP A 27 -10.32 9.03 13.99
N ASP A 28 -10.90 10.21 14.03
CA ASP A 28 -11.28 11.00 12.86
C ASP A 28 -10.07 11.38 11.96
N THR A 29 -8.85 11.18 12.45
CA THR A 29 -7.60 11.53 11.78
C THR A 29 -6.79 10.32 11.29
N ALA A 30 -7.01 9.14 11.84
CA ALA A 30 -6.32 7.91 11.48
C ALA A 30 -7.30 6.94 10.79
N GLU A 31 -7.28 6.94 9.48
CA GLU A 31 -8.07 6.03 8.67
C GLU A 31 -7.41 4.65 8.64
N PHE A 32 -7.90 3.74 9.44
CA PHE A 32 -7.48 2.34 9.45
C PHE A 32 -8.65 1.40 9.73
N LEU A 33 -8.51 0.18 9.25
CA LEU A 33 -9.45 -0.91 9.46
C LEU A 33 -8.82 -1.96 10.37
N TYR A 34 -9.63 -2.69 11.12
CA TYR A 34 -9.15 -3.76 12.00
C TYR A 34 -10.21 -4.84 12.21
N GLU A 35 -9.77 -6.04 12.57
CA GLU A 35 -10.62 -7.17 12.92
C GLU A 35 -11.33 -6.92 14.24
N LYS A 36 -12.67 -7.05 14.26
CA LYS A 36 -13.47 -6.91 15.48
C LYS A 36 -13.20 -8.04 16.45
N GLY A 37 -13.20 -7.71 17.74
CA GLY A 37 -13.10 -8.70 18.81
C GLY A 37 -11.75 -9.42 18.90
N VAL A 38 -10.71 -8.97 18.18
CA VAL A 38 -9.38 -9.59 18.19
C VAL A 38 -8.30 -8.56 18.48
N VAL A 39 -7.33 -8.97 19.30
CA VAL A 39 -6.08 -8.23 19.52
C VAL A 39 -4.88 -9.12 19.25
N LEU A 40 -3.73 -8.50 18.97
CA LEU A 40 -2.44 -9.17 18.77
C LEU A 40 -1.54 -8.96 19.97
N ALA A 41 -0.77 -9.99 20.32
CA ALA A 41 0.31 -9.93 21.30
C ALA A 41 1.48 -10.80 20.79
N ARG A 42 2.70 -10.54 21.27
CA ARG A 42 3.83 -11.43 21.00
C ARG A 42 3.66 -12.75 21.73
N ASP A 43 4.12 -13.82 21.10
CA ASP A 43 4.01 -15.19 21.63
C ASP A 43 4.64 -15.34 23.01
N GLY A 44 4.30 -16.43 23.68
CA GLY A 44 4.89 -16.83 24.94
C GLY A 44 4.34 -16.10 26.17
N GLU A 45 5.22 -15.53 26.98
CA GLU A 45 4.85 -14.88 28.26
C GLU A 45 4.04 -13.61 28.04
N GLU A 46 4.32 -12.87 26.96
CA GLU A 46 3.61 -11.63 26.65
C GLU A 46 2.15 -11.90 26.28
N ALA A 47 1.90 -12.91 25.44
CA ALA A 47 0.54 -13.31 25.10
C ALA A 47 -0.25 -13.79 26.34
N ARG A 48 0.43 -14.51 27.27
CA ARG A 48 -0.19 -14.91 28.53
C ARG A 48 -0.52 -13.71 29.41
N LEU A 49 0.41 -12.77 29.56
CA LEU A 49 0.19 -11.53 30.31
C LEU A 49 -1.02 -10.75 29.76
N VAL A 50 -1.09 -10.60 28.43
CA VAL A 50 -2.22 -9.91 27.77
C VAL A 50 -3.52 -10.64 28.05
N GLU A 51 -3.56 -11.97 27.86
CA GLU A 51 -4.76 -12.80 28.08
C GLU A 51 -5.26 -12.68 29.54
N ASP A 52 -4.36 -12.86 30.53
CA ASP A 52 -4.71 -12.82 31.96
C ASP A 52 -5.14 -11.43 32.41
N THR A 53 -4.46 -10.38 31.94
CA THR A 53 -4.77 -8.99 32.27
C THR A 53 -6.16 -8.59 31.70
N VAL A 54 -6.43 -8.93 30.43
CA VAL A 54 -7.70 -8.64 29.78
C VAL A 54 -8.84 -9.40 30.43
N ARG A 55 -8.66 -10.69 30.71
CA ARG A 55 -9.66 -11.51 31.41
C ARG A 55 -10.01 -10.95 32.80
N SER A 56 -9.00 -10.57 33.58
CA SER A 56 -9.18 -9.94 34.88
C SER A 56 -9.94 -8.61 34.76
N HIS A 57 -9.58 -7.79 33.79
CA HIS A 57 -10.24 -6.51 33.55
C HIS A 57 -11.73 -6.70 33.15
N PHE A 58 -12.03 -7.71 32.34
CA PHE A 58 -13.39 -8.02 31.89
C PHE A 58 -14.26 -8.55 33.02
N THR A 59 -13.69 -9.26 33.98
CA THR A 59 -14.42 -9.71 35.19
C THR A 59 -14.96 -8.53 35.99
N ALA A 60 -14.32 -7.37 35.95
CA ALA A 60 -14.75 -6.15 36.62
C ALA A 60 -15.67 -5.25 35.77
N ALA A 61 -15.94 -5.62 34.52
CA ALA A 61 -16.72 -4.82 33.57
C ALA A 61 -18.04 -5.54 33.24
N PRO A 62 -19.22 -5.02 33.64
CA PRO A 62 -20.49 -5.74 33.56
C PRO A 62 -20.96 -6.07 32.13
N ASP A 63 -20.45 -5.33 31.13
CA ASP A 63 -20.86 -5.49 29.71
C ASP A 63 -19.85 -6.31 28.89
N LEU A 64 -18.87 -6.96 29.54
CA LEU A 64 -17.84 -7.75 28.89
C LEU A 64 -17.83 -9.18 29.44
N THR A 65 -17.50 -10.13 28.59
CA THR A 65 -17.51 -11.55 28.94
C THR A 65 -16.09 -12.10 29.02
N PRO A 66 -15.58 -12.40 30.24
CA PRO A 66 -14.22 -12.94 30.41
C PRO A 66 -13.97 -14.23 29.64
N ASP A 67 -14.98 -15.07 29.43
CA ASP A 67 -14.89 -16.32 28.70
C ASP A 67 -14.64 -16.15 27.20
N HIS A 68 -14.86 -14.95 26.66
CA HIS A 68 -14.48 -14.62 25.28
C HIS A 68 -12.96 -14.44 25.12
N VAL A 69 -12.23 -14.23 26.24
CA VAL A 69 -10.78 -14.03 26.19
C VAL A 69 -10.07 -15.37 26.02
N ARG A 70 -9.66 -15.66 24.79
CA ARG A 70 -8.99 -16.91 24.44
C ARG A 70 -8.05 -16.71 23.25
N ARG A 71 -7.07 -17.57 23.11
CA ARG A 71 -6.24 -17.60 21.91
C ARG A 71 -7.07 -18.03 20.73
N ALA A 72 -7.08 -17.20 19.68
CA ALA A 72 -7.79 -17.48 18.44
C ALA A 72 -6.98 -18.41 17.50
N SER A 73 -5.68 -18.45 17.67
CA SER A 73 -4.78 -19.35 16.92
C SER A 73 -3.80 -19.99 17.88
N PRO A 74 -3.74 -21.32 17.97
CA PRO A 74 -2.83 -22.03 18.86
C PRO A 74 -1.42 -22.21 18.29
N GLU A 75 -1.22 -21.91 16.99
CA GLU A 75 0.04 -22.15 16.32
C GLU A 75 0.99 -20.97 16.43
N THR A 76 2.19 -21.23 16.97
CA THR A 76 3.31 -20.30 16.82
C THR A 76 3.70 -20.23 15.34
N ASN A 77 3.57 -19.07 14.76
CA ASN A 77 4.07 -18.82 13.42
C ASN A 77 5.42 -18.08 13.48
N ARG A 78 6.12 -17.99 12.36
CA ARG A 78 7.43 -17.32 12.25
C ARG A 78 7.36 -15.83 12.64
N THR A 79 6.19 -15.21 12.62
CA THR A 79 6.01 -13.81 13.04
C THR A 79 6.13 -13.65 14.57
N GLY A 80 5.95 -14.71 15.32
CA GLY A 80 5.96 -14.69 16.78
C GLY A 80 4.77 -13.93 17.37
N ILE A 81 3.61 -13.98 16.71
CA ILE A 81 2.40 -13.25 17.10
C ILE A 81 1.24 -14.21 17.38
N THR A 82 0.65 -14.03 18.55
CA THR A 82 -0.59 -14.70 18.97
C THR A 82 -1.79 -13.78 18.71
N ARG A 83 -2.83 -14.30 18.04
CA ARG A 83 -4.15 -13.68 17.96
C ARG A 83 -4.94 -14.06 19.22
N ILE A 84 -5.46 -13.06 19.92
CA ILE A 84 -6.28 -13.24 21.13
C ILE A 84 -7.67 -12.70 20.84
N GLN A 85 -8.67 -13.58 20.83
CA GLN A 85 -10.06 -13.18 20.78
C GLN A 85 -10.44 -12.55 22.13
N VAL A 86 -11.05 -11.39 22.11
CA VAL A 86 -11.49 -10.64 23.30
C VAL A 86 -12.97 -10.29 23.27
N GLY A 87 -13.65 -10.55 22.16
CA GLY A 87 -15.08 -10.29 21.96
C GLY A 87 -15.72 -11.32 21.04
N ASP A 88 -17.07 -11.32 20.98
CA ASP A 88 -17.79 -12.12 20.01
C ASP A 88 -17.78 -11.40 18.65
N PRO A 89 -17.19 -11.99 17.60
CA PRO A 89 -17.18 -11.40 16.27
C PRO A 89 -18.55 -11.47 15.57
N GLY A 90 -19.46 -12.36 16.03
CA GLY A 90 -20.66 -12.78 15.29
C GLY A 90 -21.89 -11.87 15.39
N HIS A 91 -21.87 -10.82 16.18
CA HIS A 91 -23.04 -9.96 16.35
C HIS A 91 -22.77 -8.57 15.76
N GLY A 92 -23.68 -8.08 14.93
CA GLY A 92 -23.64 -6.77 14.26
C GLY A 92 -23.70 -5.56 15.20
N ASP A 93 -23.43 -5.76 16.48
CA ASP A 93 -23.36 -4.72 17.47
C ASP A 93 -21.90 -4.29 17.74
N ARG A 94 -21.75 -3.17 18.44
CA ARG A 94 -20.45 -2.59 18.80
C ARG A 94 -19.71 -3.35 19.92
N SER A 95 -20.13 -4.56 20.29
CA SER A 95 -19.56 -5.30 21.43
C SER A 95 -18.11 -5.70 21.17
N GLY A 96 -17.80 -6.18 19.96
CA GLY A 96 -16.44 -6.54 19.56
C GLY A 96 -15.47 -5.36 19.58
N ASP A 97 -15.90 -4.19 19.10
CA ASP A 97 -15.09 -2.96 19.09
C ASP A 97 -14.85 -2.46 20.52
N ARG A 98 -15.87 -2.53 21.34
CA ARG A 98 -15.78 -2.19 22.77
C ARG A 98 -14.80 -3.09 23.50
N ALA A 99 -14.87 -4.40 23.27
CA ALA A 99 -13.97 -5.38 23.87
C ALA A 99 -12.50 -5.09 23.47
N VAL A 100 -12.22 -4.81 22.22
CA VAL A 100 -10.88 -4.41 21.73
C VAL A 100 -10.42 -3.14 22.44
N ALA A 101 -11.26 -2.10 22.51
CA ALA A 101 -10.90 -0.86 23.19
C ALA A 101 -10.60 -1.05 24.68
N HIS A 102 -11.35 -1.91 25.37
CA HIS A 102 -11.12 -2.27 26.76
C HIS A 102 -9.84 -3.10 26.94
N ALA A 103 -9.56 -4.06 26.07
CA ALA A 103 -8.35 -4.84 26.11
C ALA A 103 -7.09 -3.94 25.96
N LEU A 104 -7.11 -3.03 24.99
CA LEU A 104 -6.01 -2.06 24.83
C LEU A 104 -5.85 -1.15 26.05
N ARG A 105 -6.96 -0.75 26.68
CA ARG A 105 -6.92 0.08 27.90
C ARG A 105 -6.34 -0.68 29.09
N ALA A 106 -6.69 -1.95 29.26
CA ALA A 106 -6.25 -2.79 30.35
C ALA A 106 -4.71 -2.94 30.38
N LEU A 107 -4.05 -2.88 29.23
CA LEU A 107 -2.60 -3.06 29.12
C LEU A 107 -1.79 -1.77 29.29
N ARG A 108 -2.40 -0.58 29.34
CA ARG A 108 -1.67 0.71 29.36
C ARG A 108 -0.60 0.83 30.44
N GLU A 109 -0.92 0.37 31.69
CA GLU A 109 0.04 0.43 32.78
C GLU A 109 1.21 -0.56 32.58
N HIS A 110 0.93 -1.72 32.00
CA HIS A 110 1.95 -2.72 31.67
C HIS A 110 2.85 -2.21 30.56
N GLU A 111 2.29 -1.58 29.53
CA GLU A 111 3.02 -0.96 28.41
C GLU A 111 3.92 0.19 28.92
N ALA A 112 3.38 1.06 29.79
CA ALA A 112 4.15 2.14 30.39
C ALA A 112 5.35 1.63 31.20
N ARG A 113 5.18 0.54 31.95
CA ARG A 113 6.28 -0.09 32.70
C ARG A 113 7.29 -0.80 31.78
N ALA A 114 6.81 -1.42 30.72
CA ALA A 114 7.66 -2.11 29.75
C ALA A 114 8.40 -1.16 28.80
N GLY A 115 7.96 0.10 28.69
CA GLY A 115 8.48 1.08 27.73
C GLY A 115 8.22 0.71 26.27
N ARG A 116 7.29 -0.22 26.02
CA ARG A 116 6.94 -0.70 24.67
C ARG A 116 5.52 -1.23 24.62
N ARG A 117 4.98 -1.33 23.40
CA ARG A 117 3.67 -1.92 23.15
C ARG A 117 3.67 -3.43 23.43
N LEU A 118 2.62 -3.89 24.10
CA LEU A 118 2.37 -5.30 24.44
C LEU A 118 1.18 -5.86 23.66
N VAL A 119 0.23 -5.00 23.30
CA VAL A 119 -1.01 -5.38 22.62
C VAL A 119 -1.34 -4.41 21.49
N SER A 120 -1.88 -4.90 20.38
CA SER A 120 -2.39 -4.06 19.29
C SER A 120 -3.69 -4.61 18.73
N ARG A 121 -4.38 -3.79 17.93
CA ARG A 121 -5.42 -4.28 17.02
C ARG A 121 -4.80 -5.19 15.98
N ASN A 122 -5.59 -6.09 15.41
CA ASN A 122 -5.23 -6.78 14.17
C ASN A 122 -5.68 -5.92 12.98
N HIS A 123 -4.80 -5.05 12.51
CA HIS A 123 -5.14 -4.09 11.46
C HIS A 123 -5.31 -4.78 10.11
N VAL A 124 -5.99 -4.11 9.19
CA VAL A 124 -6.00 -4.48 7.77
C VAL A 124 -4.89 -3.69 7.08
N VAL A 125 -3.95 -4.39 6.49
CA VAL A 125 -2.96 -3.86 5.54
C VAL A 125 -3.59 -3.90 4.16
N HIS A 126 -3.57 -2.80 3.42
CA HIS A 126 -4.25 -2.69 2.13
C HIS A 126 -3.55 -1.73 1.17
N ILE A 127 -3.85 -1.87 -0.12
CA ILE A 127 -3.54 -0.83 -1.10
C ILE A 127 -4.37 0.40 -0.72
N ALA A 128 -3.70 1.52 -0.49
CA ALA A 128 -4.38 2.72 0.00
C ALA A 128 -5.20 3.38 -1.10
N VAL A 129 -6.47 3.65 -0.81
CA VAL A 129 -7.39 4.36 -1.71
C VAL A 129 -6.87 5.75 -2.05
N ASN A 130 -7.03 6.12 -3.30
CA ASN A 130 -6.72 7.44 -3.79
C ASN A 130 -8.01 8.18 -4.18
N ALA A 131 -8.38 9.18 -3.40
CA ALA A 131 -9.60 9.94 -3.68
C ALA A 131 -9.42 11.04 -4.73
N CYS A 132 -8.17 11.36 -5.16
CA CYS A 132 -7.95 12.52 -6.02
C CYS A 132 -6.57 12.48 -6.72
N PRO A 133 -6.47 12.24 -8.03
CA PRO A 133 -7.51 11.77 -8.94
C PRO A 133 -8.01 10.39 -8.52
N GLY A 134 -8.95 9.75 -9.17
CA GLY A 134 -9.37 8.38 -8.82
C GLY A 134 -8.20 7.39 -8.80
N ASP A 135 -8.34 6.31 -8.09
CA ASP A 135 -7.32 5.28 -7.91
C ASP A 135 -7.47 4.06 -8.84
N GLU A 136 -8.50 4.08 -9.67
CA GLU A 136 -8.68 3.08 -10.72
C GLU A 136 -7.84 3.44 -11.96
N PRO A 137 -7.33 2.43 -12.69
CA PRO A 137 -6.66 2.68 -13.95
C PRO A 137 -7.63 3.24 -14.99
N VAL A 138 -7.15 4.14 -15.83
CA VAL A 138 -7.92 4.60 -17.01
C VAL A 138 -7.18 4.23 -18.28
N PRO A 139 -7.89 3.88 -19.39
CA PRO A 139 -7.25 3.57 -20.64
C PRO A 139 -6.32 4.70 -21.10
N ALA A 140 -5.10 4.35 -21.49
CA ALA A 140 -4.17 5.27 -22.11
C ALA A 140 -4.06 4.96 -23.61
N PRO A 141 -4.08 5.97 -24.51
CA PRO A 141 -3.89 5.75 -25.92
C PRO A 141 -2.53 5.08 -26.20
N LEU A 142 -2.48 4.06 -27.04
CA LEU A 142 -1.24 3.36 -27.41
C LEU A 142 -0.17 4.34 -27.95
N ALA A 143 -0.59 5.39 -28.65
CA ALA A 143 0.29 6.42 -29.17
C ALA A 143 0.96 7.30 -28.11
N ALA A 144 0.43 7.30 -26.85
CA ALA A 144 1.05 8.06 -25.77
C ALA A 144 2.37 7.43 -25.29
N GLY A 145 2.50 6.10 -25.42
CA GLY A 145 3.62 5.35 -24.89
C GLY A 145 3.67 5.37 -23.35
N PRO A 146 4.56 4.57 -22.74
CA PRO A 146 4.77 4.57 -21.30
C PRO A 146 5.45 5.86 -20.83
N ASN A 147 5.14 6.27 -19.61
CA ASN A 147 5.81 7.38 -18.92
C ASN A 147 5.97 7.04 -17.42
N PRO A 148 7.19 6.75 -16.94
CA PRO A 148 8.50 6.88 -17.65
C PRO A 148 8.63 5.95 -18.85
N ALA A 149 9.30 6.43 -19.89
CA ALA A 149 9.67 5.60 -21.04
C ALA A 149 10.72 4.57 -20.62
N PRO A 150 10.73 3.36 -21.24
CA PRO A 150 11.73 2.35 -20.93
C PRO A 150 13.15 2.88 -21.19
N ASP A 151 14.03 2.71 -20.20
CA ASP A 151 15.47 2.92 -20.39
C ASP A 151 16.00 1.86 -21.37
N THR A 152 17.03 2.21 -22.13
CA THR A 152 17.61 1.37 -23.19
C THR A 152 18.85 0.61 -22.75
N SER A 153 19.20 0.66 -21.46
CA SER A 153 20.33 -0.09 -20.91
C SER A 153 20.13 -1.60 -21.11
N PRO A 154 21.18 -2.34 -21.45
CA PRO A 154 21.06 -3.76 -21.71
C PRO A 154 20.79 -4.54 -20.42
N TYR A 155 20.01 -5.60 -20.54
CA TYR A 155 19.86 -6.61 -19.49
C TYR A 155 21.08 -7.54 -19.49
N ASP A 156 21.66 -7.75 -18.31
CA ASP A 156 22.77 -8.67 -18.07
C ASP A 156 22.45 -9.53 -16.82
N PRO A 157 22.15 -10.82 -17.00
CA PRO A 157 21.74 -11.70 -15.90
C PRO A 157 22.80 -11.87 -14.81
N ASP A 158 24.09 -11.66 -15.11
CA ASP A 158 25.18 -11.80 -14.14
C ASP A 158 25.29 -10.60 -13.19
N THR A 159 24.69 -9.48 -13.57
CA THR A 159 24.75 -8.21 -12.83
C THR A 159 23.37 -7.63 -12.52
N ALA A 160 22.32 -8.31 -12.93
CA ALA A 160 20.94 -7.87 -12.68
C ALA A 160 20.66 -7.71 -11.18
N VAL A 161 19.96 -6.65 -10.83
CA VAL A 161 19.51 -6.38 -9.46
C VAL A 161 18.24 -7.16 -9.19
N ASP A 162 18.21 -7.89 -8.09
CA ASP A 162 17.06 -8.72 -7.72
C ASP A 162 15.99 -7.88 -7.01
N VAL A 163 14.80 -7.79 -7.63
CA VAL A 163 13.68 -6.99 -7.14
C VAL A 163 12.44 -7.87 -6.91
N LEU A 164 12.02 -7.95 -5.66
CA LEU A 164 10.77 -8.61 -5.26
C LEU A 164 9.65 -7.58 -5.13
N VAL A 165 8.62 -7.70 -5.94
CA VAL A 165 7.39 -6.92 -5.82
C VAL A 165 6.40 -7.71 -4.97
N VAL A 166 5.96 -7.12 -3.87
CA VAL A 166 4.96 -7.67 -2.96
C VAL A 166 3.64 -6.96 -3.23
N ASP A 167 2.70 -7.64 -3.89
CA ASP A 167 1.46 -7.05 -4.38
C ASP A 167 0.35 -8.11 -4.58
N ASN A 168 -0.58 -7.90 -5.51
CA ASN A 168 -1.66 -8.83 -5.84
C ASN A 168 -1.34 -9.81 -6.99
N GLY A 169 -0.11 -9.83 -7.51
CA GLY A 169 0.31 -10.74 -8.58
C GLY A 169 0.32 -10.09 -9.98
N LEU A 170 0.53 -10.91 -10.99
CA LEU A 170 0.61 -10.54 -12.40
C LEU A 170 -0.67 -10.90 -13.15
N THR A 171 -1.08 -10.09 -14.11
CA THR A 171 -2.11 -10.49 -15.08
C THR A 171 -1.64 -11.71 -15.89
N ARG A 172 -2.58 -12.56 -16.32
CA ARG A 172 -2.24 -13.80 -17.04
C ARG A 172 -1.44 -13.54 -18.31
N ASP A 173 -1.75 -12.46 -19.01
CA ASP A 173 -1.16 -12.10 -20.28
C ASP A 173 -0.02 -11.07 -20.17
N HIS A 174 0.58 -10.89 -18.98
CA HIS A 174 1.64 -9.90 -18.74
C HIS A 174 2.80 -10.01 -19.75
N ARG A 175 3.15 -11.23 -20.20
CA ARG A 175 4.23 -11.47 -21.18
C ARG A 175 3.91 -11.02 -22.60
N ALA A 176 2.66 -10.63 -22.88
CA ALA A 176 2.32 -9.99 -24.16
C ALA A 176 3.02 -8.62 -24.31
N ALA A 177 3.35 -7.96 -23.21
CA ALA A 177 4.16 -6.76 -23.22
C ALA A 177 5.66 -7.09 -23.25
N PRO A 178 6.44 -6.67 -24.26
CA PRO A 178 7.88 -6.95 -24.35
C PRO A 178 8.66 -6.49 -23.12
N LEU A 179 8.24 -5.40 -22.49
CA LEU A 179 8.84 -4.87 -21.28
C LEU A 179 8.78 -5.85 -20.09
N LEU A 180 7.78 -6.74 -20.07
CA LEU A 180 7.59 -7.72 -19.02
C LEU A 180 8.06 -9.15 -19.40
N ALA A 181 8.77 -9.31 -20.50
CA ALA A 181 9.18 -10.64 -21.01
C ALA A 181 9.98 -11.45 -19.97
N HIS A 182 10.79 -10.80 -19.16
CA HIS A 182 11.64 -11.41 -18.13
C HIS A 182 11.01 -11.39 -16.72
N VAL A 183 9.86 -10.72 -16.55
CA VAL A 183 9.17 -10.67 -15.26
C VAL A 183 8.55 -12.03 -14.93
N ARG A 184 8.75 -12.46 -13.72
CA ARG A 184 8.22 -13.73 -13.18
C ARG A 184 7.34 -13.46 -11.97
N GLY A 185 6.50 -14.42 -11.62
CA GLY A 185 5.73 -14.31 -10.37
C GLY A 185 4.45 -15.10 -10.35
N ASP A 186 3.69 -14.85 -9.30
CA ASP A 186 2.38 -15.44 -9.09
C ASP A 186 1.36 -14.72 -9.98
N THR A 187 0.38 -15.46 -10.50
CA THR A 187 -0.73 -14.88 -11.26
C THR A 187 -1.74 -14.25 -10.29
N GLN A 188 -2.24 -13.07 -10.62
CA GLN A 188 -3.36 -12.47 -9.90
C GLN A 188 -4.59 -13.37 -9.96
N LEU A 189 -5.27 -13.52 -8.83
CA LEU A 189 -6.53 -14.24 -8.74
C LEU A 189 -7.68 -13.25 -8.96
N GLY A 190 -8.67 -13.62 -9.81
CA GLY A 190 -9.90 -12.85 -9.94
C GLY A 190 -9.73 -11.44 -10.51
N GLU A 191 -9.35 -11.31 -11.79
CA GLU A 191 -9.26 -10.02 -12.49
C GLU A 191 -10.63 -9.36 -12.67
N THR A 192 -11.70 -10.16 -12.72
CA THR A 192 -13.10 -9.70 -12.78
C THR A 192 -13.92 -10.33 -11.65
N ASP A 193 -15.05 -9.72 -11.33
CA ASP A 193 -16.05 -10.29 -10.44
C ASP A 193 -16.92 -11.36 -11.15
N GLU A 194 -17.98 -11.83 -10.49
CA GLU A 194 -18.90 -12.85 -11.03
C GLU A 194 -19.70 -12.34 -12.22
N GLU A 195 -19.95 -11.04 -12.29
CA GLU A 195 -20.66 -10.35 -13.38
C GLU A 195 -19.71 -10.01 -14.55
N GLY A 196 -18.40 -10.28 -14.40
CA GLY A 196 -17.38 -9.97 -15.41
C GLY A 196 -16.91 -8.51 -15.39
N VAL A 197 -17.26 -7.74 -14.36
CA VAL A 197 -16.79 -6.36 -14.18
C VAL A 197 -15.35 -6.38 -13.67
N LEU A 198 -14.51 -5.51 -14.23
CA LEU A 198 -13.10 -5.40 -13.81
C LEU A 198 -13.01 -4.98 -12.34
N ARG A 199 -12.31 -5.76 -11.55
CA ARG A 199 -12.13 -5.49 -10.11
C ARG A 199 -11.21 -4.29 -9.90
N PRO A 200 -11.41 -3.51 -8.84
CA PRO A 200 -10.42 -2.55 -8.36
C PRO A 200 -9.06 -3.24 -8.19
N TYR A 201 -7.99 -2.55 -8.55
CA TYR A 201 -6.62 -3.06 -8.48
C TYR A 201 -6.30 -4.23 -9.44
N ALA A 202 -7.17 -4.62 -10.37
CA ALA A 202 -6.83 -5.58 -11.41
C ALA A 202 -5.60 -5.09 -12.21
N GLY A 203 -4.55 -5.91 -12.26
CA GLY A 203 -3.28 -5.59 -12.91
C GLY A 203 -2.36 -4.65 -12.14
N HIS A 204 -2.65 -4.32 -10.87
CA HIS A 204 -1.84 -3.41 -10.06
C HIS A 204 -0.39 -3.88 -9.95
N GLY A 205 -0.14 -5.17 -9.61
CA GLY A 205 1.21 -5.72 -9.56
C GLY A 205 1.91 -5.78 -10.93
N THR A 206 1.16 -5.97 -12.02
CA THR A 206 1.70 -5.92 -13.40
C THR A 206 2.15 -4.51 -13.75
N PHE A 207 1.35 -3.51 -13.43
CA PHE A 207 1.68 -2.10 -13.65
C PHE A 207 2.94 -1.69 -12.86
N ILE A 208 3.03 -2.11 -11.59
CA ILE A 208 4.21 -1.88 -10.72
C ILE A 208 5.46 -2.52 -11.31
N ALA A 209 5.39 -3.79 -11.72
CA ALA A 209 6.52 -4.48 -12.34
C ALA A 209 6.98 -3.78 -13.64
N GLY A 210 6.01 -3.27 -14.43
CA GLY A 210 6.27 -2.48 -15.62
C GLY A 210 7.03 -1.19 -15.34
N LEU A 211 6.70 -0.50 -14.25
CA LEU A 211 7.41 0.73 -13.85
C LEU A 211 8.86 0.43 -13.41
N VAL A 212 9.08 -0.64 -12.62
CA VAL A 212 10.45 -1.06 -12.26
C VAL A 212 11.25 -1.38 -13.52
N ALA A 213 10.70 -2.19 -14.44
CA ALA A 213 11.36 -2.60 -15.67
C ALA A 213 11.65 -1.42 -16.60
N ALA A 214 10.76 -0.41 -16.64
CA ALA A 214 10.97 0.79 -17.46
C ALA A 214 12.10 1.66 -16.94
N VAL A 215 12.24 1.79 -15.62
CA VAL A 215 13.26 2.64 -14.98
C VAL A 215 14.62 1.92 -14.88
N ALA A 216 14.59 0.61 -14.66
CA ALA A 216 15.78 -0.22 -14.44
C ALA A 216 15.69 -1.53 -15.22
N PRO A 217 15.99 -1.55 -16.52
CA PRO A 217 15.87 -2.77 -17.34
C PRO A 217 16.84 -3.88 -16.93
N ASN A 218 17.93 -3.57 -16.21
CA ASN A 218 18.84 -4.57 -15.67
C ASN A 218 18.40 -5.07 -14.30
N THR A 219 17.16 -5.56 -14.22
CA THR A 219 16.58 -6.12 -13.00
C THR A 219 15.94 -7.48 -13.25
N ASP A 220 16.11 -8.39 -12.28
CA ASP A 220 15.34 -9.62 -12.16
C ASP A 220 14.12 -9.36 -11.27
N ILE A 221 12.95 -9.22 -11.91
CA ILE A 221 11.73 -8.86 -11.20
C ILE A 221 10.89 -10.11 -10.95
N THR A 222 10.55 -10.34 -9.68
CA THR A 222 9.58 -11.35 -9.27
C THR A 222 8.42 -10.70 -8.52
N VAL A 223 7.19 -10.97 -8.95
CA VAL A 223 5.97 -10.47 -8.29
C VAL A 223 5.34 -11.58 -7.46
N ARG A 224 5.05 -11.32 -6.18
CA ARG A 224 4.35 -12.25 -5.30
C ARG A 224 2.96 -11.75 -4.96
N ASN A 225 2.00 -12.65 -5.06
CA ASN A 225 0.64 -12.40 -4.60
C ASN A 225 0.59 -12.60 -3.08
N THR A 226 0.51 -11.49 -2.34
CA THR A 226 0.48 -11.46 -0.88
C THR A 226 -0.77 -10.77 -0.34
N LEU A 227 -1.57 -10.17 -1.23
CA LEU A 227 -2.81 -9.49 -0.91
C LEU A 227 -3.99 -10.28 -1.49
N ASP A 228 -5.14 -10.23 -0.84
CA ASP A 228 -6.36 -10.84 -1.35
C ASP A 228 -6.98 -9.98 -2.48
N ASP A 229 -8.06 -10.46 -3.08
CA ASP A 229 -8.69 -9.85 -4.26
C ASP A 229 -9.03 -8.36 -4.12
N ALA A 230 -9.33 -7.93 -2.89
CA ALA A 230 -9.56 -6.51 -2.57
C ALA A 230 -8.28 -5.70 -2.34
N GLY A 231 -7.12 -6.26 -2.61
CA GLY A 231 -5.84 -5.62 -2.30
C GLY A 231 -5.59 -5.46 -0.80
N ALA A 232 -6.12 -6.36 0.03
CA ALA A 232 -6.06 -6.25 1.48
C ALA A 232 -5.72 -7.59 2.17
N VAL A 233 -5.21 -7.53 3.39
CA VAL A 233 -4.89 -8.69 4.24
C VAL A 233 -4.83 -8.27 5.72
N LEU A 234 -5.12 -9.17 6.65
CA LEU A 234 -4.92 -8.88 8.08
C LEU A 234 -3.43 -8.77 8.43
N GLU A 235 -3.08 -7.87 9.35
CA GLU A 235 -1.70 -7.65 9.84
C GLU A 235 -1.04 -8.95 10.32
N SER A 236 -1.78 -9.79 11.06
CA SER A 236 -1.29 -11.07 11.54
C SER A 236 -0.93 -12.06 10.44
N GLU A 237 -1.62 -11.99 9.32
CA GLU A 237 -1.41 -12.80 8.13
C GLU A 237 -0.32 -12.19 7.23
N PHE A 238 -0.30 -10.86 7.12
CA PHE A 238 0.62 -10.14 6.25
C PHE A 238 2.09 -10.45 6.57
N GLY A 239 2.45 -10.40 7.86
CA GLY A 239 3.81 -10.76 8.28
C GLY A 239 4.20 -12.20 7.89
N HIS A 240 3.26 -13.14 7.96
CA HIS A 240 3.46 -14.52 7.51
C HIS A 240 3.67 -14.59 5.99
N ARG A 241 2.82 -13.96 5.20
CA ARG A 241 2.92 -13.91 3.73
C ARG A 241 4.21 -13.23 3.24
N LEU A 242 4.70 -12.22 3.96
CA LEU A 242 6.01 -11.62 3.68
C LEU A 242 7.14 -12.63 3.85
N PHE A 243 7.12 -13.45 4.91
CA PHE A 243 8.09 -14.53 5.10
C PHE A 243 7.95 -15.60 4.02
N GLU A 244 6.75 -16.01 3.67
CA GLU A 244 6.54 -16.98 2.58
C GLU A 244 7.05 -16.45 1.23
N ALA A 245 6.88 -15.15 0.96
CA ALA A 245 7.37 -14.54 -0.27
C ALA A 245 8.90 -14.65 -0.37
N VAL A 246 9.63 -14.30 0.70
CA VAL A 246 11.10 -14.40 0.70
C VAL A 246 11.60 -15.84 0.85
N ASP A 247 10.86 -16.74 1.49
CA ASP A 247 11.23 -18.16 1.58
C ASP A 247 11.15 -18.86 0.21
N ARG A 248 10.17 -18.49 -0.62
CA ARG A 248 10.03 -18.99 -1.99
C ARG A 248 10.95 -18.35 -3.01
N HIS A 249 11.35 -17.11 -2.76
CA HIS A 249 12.16 -16.32 -3.70
C HIS A 249 13.65 -16.33 -3.32
N GLY A 250 13.97 -16.29 -2.07
CA GLY A 250 15.22 -15.83 -1.48
C GLY A 250 15.09 -14.38 -0.99
N TRP A 251 16.08 -13.91 -0.24
CA TRP A 251 16.14 -12.50 0.14
C TRP A 251 16.68 -11.69 -1.04
N PRO A 252 15.88 -10.78 -1.63
CA PRO A 252 16.30 -9.96 -2.77
C PRO A 252 17.18 -8.79 -2.33
N ASP A 253 17.73 -8.08 -3.30
CA ASP A 253 18.36 -6.78 -3.06
C ASP A 253 17.32 -5.75 -2.59
N ILE A 254 16.18 -5.68 -3.31
CA ILE A 254 15.13 -4.69 -3.08
C ILE A 254 13.77 -5.38 -2.97
N ILE A 255 12.98 -5.01 -1.97
CA ILE A 255 11.54 -5.30 -1.91
C ILE A 255 10.77 -4.02 -2.23
N SER A 256 9.91 -4.03 -3.26
CA SER A 256 8.95 -2.97 -3.56
C SER A 256 7.58 -3.35 -3.00
N LEU A 257 7.05 -2.54 -2.08
CA LEU A 257 5.81 -2.82 -1.38
C LEU A 257 4.85 -1.62 -1.46
N SER A 258 3.72 -1.84 -2.13
CA SER A 258 2.72 -0.81 -2.41
C SER A 258 1.44 -0.96 -1.58
N ALA A 259 1.56 -1.45 -0.36
CA ALA A 259 0.45 -1.58 0.59
C ALA A 259 0.88 -1.20 2.01
N GLY A 260 -0.10 -0.88 2.85
CA GLY A 260 0.17 -0.53 4.24
C GLY A 260 -1.09 -0.21 5.03
N THR A 261 -0.91 0.32 6.23
CA THR A 261 -1.99 0.79 7.09
C THR A 261 -1.50 1.86 8.06
N SER A 262 -2.39 2.75 8.47
CA SER A 262 -2.19 3.59 9.65
C SER A 262 -2.70 2.84 10.88
N ASN A 263 -2.14 3.11 12.05
CA ASN A 263 -2.59 2.53 13.31
C ASN A 263 -2.73 3.58 14.43
N GLY A 264 -2.58 4.86 14.09
CA GLY A 264 -2.60 5.96 15.04
C GLY A 264 -1.41 5.99 16.01
N ARG A 265 -0.34 5.23 15.72
CA ARG A 265 0.85 5.08 16.60
C ARG A 265 2.13 5.33 15.83
N THR A 266 3.22 5.44 16.56
CA THR A 266 4.56 5.75 16.05
C THR A 266 5.57 4.61 16.25
N ASP A 267 5.11 3.41 16.60
CA ASP A 267 5.95 2.29 17.02
C ASP A 267 5.80 1.02 16.16
N GLY A 268 5.34 1.16 14.91
CA GLY A 268 5.27 0.06 13.94
C GLY A 268 4.02 -0.82 14.03
N LEU A 269 4.08 -2.01 13.44
CA LEU A 269 3.05 -3.05 13.47
C LEU A 269 3.60 -4.31 14.13
N LEU A 270 2.89 -4.87 15.11
CA LEU A 270 3.34 -6.08 15.81
C LEU A 270 3.50 -7.27 14.85
N GLY A 271 2.56 -7.42 13.92
CA GLY A 271 2.53 -8.55 12.97
C GLY A 271 3.71 -8.59 12.00
N VAL A 272 4.41 -7.46 11.78
CA VAL A 272 5.56 -7.40 10.87
C VAL A 272 6.90 -7.16 11.58
N ASP A 273 6.91 -6.97 12.89
CA ASP A 273 8.15 -6.69 13.66
C ASP A 273 9.25 -7.74 13.43
N ALA A 274 8.89 -9.02 13.40
CA ALA A 274 9.85 -10.11 13.19
C ALA A 274 10.45 -10.06 11.79
N PHE A 275 9.62 -9.83 10.77
CA PHE A 275 10.06 -9.67 9.39
C PHE A 275 11.01 -8.47 9.24
N MET A 276 10.67 -7.32 9.83
CA MET A 276 11.49 -6.11 9.77
C MET A 276 12.87 -6.30 10.42
N ARG A 277 12.93 -7.06 11.51
CA ARG A 277 14.22 -7.41 12.13
C ARG A 277 15.09 -8.29 11.23
N GLU A 278 14.48 -9.30 10.60
CA GLU A 278 15.21 -10.20 9.70
C GLU A 278 15.61 -9.48 8.40
N LEU A 279 14.75 -8.69 7.81
CA LEU A 279 15.05 -7.84 6.64
C LEU A 279 16.28 -6.97 6.91
N ARG A 280 16.33 -6.34 8.08
CA ARG A 280 17.51 -5.55 8.49
C ARG A 280 18.78 -6.39 8.53
N ALA A 281 18.70 -7.60 9.07
CA ALA A 281 19.86 -8.50 9.19
C ALA A 281 20.34 -9.04 7.84
N ARG A 282 19.45 -9.12 6.84
CA ARG A 282 19.74 -9.64 5.49
C ARG A 282 20.37 -8.63 4.55
N GLY A 283 20.35 -7.36 4.85
CA GLY A 283 20.86 -6.32 3.96
C GLY A 283 19.87 -5.85 2.89
N THR A 284 18.72 -6.48 2.75
CA THR A 284 17.66 -6.11 1.80
C THR A 284 17.13 -4.70 2.09
N LEU A 285 16.87 -3.91 1.05
CA LEU A 285 16.21 -2.63 1.14
C LEU A 285 14.70 -2.79 0.91
N LEU A 286 13.88 -2.31 1.84
CA LEU A 286 12.44 -2.15 1.63
C LEU A 286 12.16 -0.76 1.07
N VAL A 287 11.55 -0.69 -0.11
CA VAL A 287 11.00 0.55 -0.69
C VAL A 287 9.48 0.46 -0.55
N ALA A 288 8.88 1.36 0.22
CA ALA A 288 7.48 1.23 0.62
C ALA A 288 6.68 2.51 0.38
N ALA A 289 5.43 2.34 -0.07
CA ALA A 289 4.50 3.42 -0.36
C ALA A 289 4.06 4.17 0.90
N ALA A 290 4.10 5.49 0.83
CA ALA A 290 3.69 6.34 1.96
C ALA A 290 2.17 6.35 2.20
N GLY A 291 1.36 5.90 1.24
CA GLY A 291 -0.10 5.91 1.33
C GLY A 291 -0.74 7.16 0.71
N ASN A 292 -2.05 7.09 0.46
CA ASN A 292 -2.79 8.04 -0.38
C ASN A 292 -3.87 8.83 0.40
N ASN A 293 -3.73 8.91 1.72
CA ASN A 293 -4.74 9.55 2.60
C ASN A 293 -4.52 11.06 2.77
N ALA A 294 -3.50 11.63 2.11
CA ALA A 294 -3.11 13.03 2.28
C ALA A 294 -2.82 13.41 3.75
N SER A 295 -2.36 12.45 4.53
CA SER A 295 -2.16 12.53 5.97
C SER A 295 -0.68 12.65 6.35
N ALA A 296 -0.40 13.29 7.48
CA ALA A 296 0.91 13.26 8.12
C ALA A 296 1.06 12.06 9.09
N THR A 297 -0.02 11.32 9.35
CA THR A 297 0.00 10.15 10.22
C THR A 297 0.88 9.06 9.63
N PRO A 298 1.76 8.43 10.43
CA PRO A 298 2.59 7.33 9.98
C PRO A 298 1.78 6.21 9.31
N PHE A 299 2.22 5.80 8.13
CA PHE A 299 1.66 4.70 7.35
C PHE A 299 2.68 3.56 7.30
N TRP A 300 2.30 2.41 7.82
CA TRP A 300 3.20 1.27 8.00
C TRP A 300 3.03 0.24 6.89
N PRO A 301 4.15 -0.36 6.38
CA PRO A 301 5.51 -0.35 6.93
C PRO A 301 6.40 0.82 6.47
N ALA A 302 5.97 1.71 5.57
CA ALA A 302 6.81 2.80 5.08
C ALA A 302 7.42 3.67 6.23
N ALA A 303 6.64 3.94 7.27
CA ALA A 303 7.08 4.77 8.38
C ALA A 303 8.18 4.14 9.26
N TYR A 304 8.54 2.86 9.06
CA TYR A 304 9.75 2.31 9.66
C TYR A 304 11.02 3.07 9.23
N ALA A 305 10.97 3.80 8.11
CA ALA A 305 12.05 4.69 7.68
C ALA A 305 12.41 5.78 8.70
N ASP A 306 11.52 6.10 9.66
CA ASP A 306 11.75 7.10 10.70
C ASP A 306 12.18 6.48 12.04
N LEU A 307 12.11 5.16 12.16
CA LEU A 307 12.59 4.48 13.35
C LEU A 307 14.11 4.25 13.27
N PRO A 308 14.90 4.70 14.26
CA PRO A 308 16.36 4.65 14.21
C PRO A 308 16.92 3.27 13.83
N ASP A 309 16.31 2.20 14.34
CA ASP A 309 16.73 0.82 14.08
C ASP A 309 16.48 0.35 12.66
N HIS A 310 15.60 1.00 11.91
CA HIS A 310 15.15 0.60 10.56
C HIS A 310 15.42 1.65 9.48
N ALA A 311 15.83 2.86 9.87
CA ALA A 311 16.00 4.00 8.97
C ALA A 311 16.93 3.71 7.78
N ASP A 312 17.92 2.84 7.95
CA ASP A 312 18.83 2.43 6.87
C ASP A 312 18.23 1.34 5.94
N ALA A 313 17.30 0.56 6.45
CA ALA A 313 16.71 -0.58 5.73
C ALA A 313 15.41 -0.24 4.97
N VAL A 314 14.85 0.96 5.17
CA VAL A 314 13.57 1.35 4.56
C VAL A 314 13.69 2.69 3.85
N LEU A 315 13.15 2.75 2.63
CA LEU A 315 12.91 3.99 1.89
C LEU A 315 11.39 4.18 1.78
N SER A 316 10.86 5.16 2.48
CA SER A 316 9.45 5.56 2.35
C SER A 316 9.29 6.54 1.19
N VAL A 317 8.31 6.29 0.32
CA VAL A 317 8.15 7.03 -0.94
C VAL A 317 6.78 7.65 -1.02
N GLY A 318 6.75 8.98 -1.13
CA GLY A 318 5.57 9.78 -1.47
C GLY A 318 5.45 9.98 -2.98
N ALA A 319 4.26 10.38 -3.43
CA ALA A 319 3.97 10.65 -4.83
C ALA A 319 4.16 12.13 -5.16
N LEU A 320 4.84 12.40 -6.28
CA LEU A 320 4.86 13.71 -6.93
C LEU A 320 3.67 13.84 -7.88
N ARG A 321 3.24 15.08 -8.05
CA ARG A 321 2.31 15.50 -9.08
C ARG A 321 2.93 15.30 -10.47
N SER A 322 2.08 15.25 -11.49
CA SER A 322 2.49 14.98 -12.87
C SER A 322 3.49 15.96 -13.47
N ASP A 323 3.66 17.17 -12.90
CA ASP A 323 4.69 18.14 -13.31
C ASP A 323 6.02 17.99 -12.54
N GLY A 324 6.06 17.19 -11.48
CA GLY A 324 7.25 16.99 -10.65
C GLY A 324 7.61 18.12 -9.68
N GLU A 325 6.88 19.24 -9.72
CA GLU A 325 7.21 20.42 -8.90
C GLU A 325 6.67 20.32 -7.47
N TYR A 326 5.55 19.60 -7.30
CA TYR A 326 4.82 19.50 -6.03
C TYR A 326 4.53 18.04 -5.68
N GLY A 327 4.30 17.78 -4.39
CA GLY A 327 3.69 16.52 -3.97
C GLY A 327 2.28 16.38 -4.54
N ALA A 328 1.88 15.16 -4.90
CA ALA A 328 0.51 14.88 -5.28
C ALA A 328 -0.44 15.13 -4.11
N CYS A 329 -1.64 15.62 -4.40
CA CYS A 329 -2.58 16.05 -3.35
C CYS A 329 -3.00 14.90 -2.42
N PHE A 330 -3.06 13.68 -2.93
CA PHE A 330 -3.40 12.48 -2.17
C PHE A 330 -2.23 11.94 -1.34
N SER A 331 -0.98 12.25 -1.72
CA SER A 331 0.18 11.65 -1.07
C SER A 331 0.24 11.95 0.41
N ASN A 332 0.49 10.93 1.21
CA ASN A 332 0.88 11.13 2.59
C ASN A 332 2.22 11.87 2.66
N HIS A 333 2.45 12.57 3.76
CA HIS A 333 3.58 13.48 3.91
C HIS A 333 4.08 13.50 5.36
N GLY A 334 5.21 14.13 5.59
CA GLY A 334 5.78 14.29 6.92
C GLY A 334 7.24 13.83 6.98
N PRO A 335 7.92 13.99 8.12
CA PRO A 335 9.35 13.71 8.26
C PRO A 335 9.69 12.23 8.07
N TRP A 336 8.74 11.34 8.22
CA TRP A 336 8.89 9.91 8.00
C TRP A 336 8.89 9.52 6.52
N VAL A 337 8.44 10.38 5.59
CA VAL A 337 8.56 10.17 4.13
C VAL A 337 9.92 10.70 3.70
N LYS A 338 10.78 9.82 3.17
CA LYS A 338 12.21 10.14 2.95
C LYS A 338 12.51 10.59 1.52
N ALA A 339 11.67 10.23 0.55
CA ALA A 339 11.80 10.68 -0.83
C ALA A 339 10.42 10.74 -1.51
N TYR A 340 10.37 11.46 -2.63
CA TYR A 340 9.20 11.51 -3.48
C TYR A 340 9.60 11.15 -4.91
N ALA A 341 8.71 10.46 -5.63
CA ALA A 341 8.90 10.10 -7.04
C ALA A 341 7.62 10.36 -7.83
N PRO A 342 7.66 10.46 -9.16
CA PRO A 342 6.46 10.58 -9.97
C PRO A 342 5.44 9.49 -9.61
N GLY A 343 4.22 9.88 -9.31
CA GLY A 343 3.17 8.97 -8.85
C GLY A 343 1.76 9.41 -9.25
N GLU A 344 1.63 10.51 -9.98
CA GLU A 344 0.35 10.97 -10.51
C GLU A 344 0.30 10.82 -12.03
N ARG A 345 -0.72 10.12 -12.53
CA ARG A 345 -0.99 9.93 -13.96
C ARG A 345 0.18 9.32 -14.75
N LEU A 346 0.86 8.36 -14.14
CA LEU A 346 1.86 7.58 -14.86
C LEU A 346 1.17 6.70 -15.90
N VAL A 347 1.84 6.51 -17.02
CA VAL A 347 1.41 5.58 -18.07
C VAL A 347 2.30 4.35 -18.00
N GLY A 348 1.71 3.20 -17.73
CA GLY A 348 2.41 1.93 -17.57
C GLY A 348 1.69 0.78 -18.26
N VAL A 349 2.34 -0.37 -18.27
CA VAL A 349 1.80 -1.58 -18.90
C VAL A 349 0.59 -2.10 -18.13
N LEU A 350 -0.50 -2.36 -18.85
CA LEU A 350 -1.66 -3.08 -18.36
C LEU A 350 -2.20 -3.96 -19.51
N THR A 351 -1.93 -5.25 -19.46
CA THR A 351 -2.30 -6.26 -20.46
C THR A 351 -3.41 -7.16 -19.98
N GLY A 352 -4.09 -7.84 -20.92
CA GLY A 352 -5.16 -8.78 -20.62
C GLY A 352 -6.56 -8.17 -20.77
N PHE A 353 -6.66 -6.88 -21.10
CA PHE A 353 -7.91 -6.13 -21.20
C PHE A 353 -8.05 -5.40 -22.54
N GLU A 354 -7.52 -6.00 -23.61
CA GLU A 354 -7.55 -5.46 -24.97
C GLU A 354 -8.92 -5.64 -25.65
N ARG A 355 -9.85 -6.33 -24.99
CA ARG A 355 -11.27 -6.43 -25.38
C ARG A 355 -12.13 -5.59 -24.44
N PRO A 356 -13.30 -5.12 -24.91
CA PRO A 356 -14.20 -4.41 -24.03
C PRO A 356 -14.52 -5.21 -22.77
N VAL A 357 -14.18 -4.65 -21.61
CA VAL A 357 -14.48 -5.21 -20.31
C VAL A 357 -15.41 -4.26 -19.57
N PRO A 358 -16.47 -4.75 -18.93
CA PRO A 358 -17.30 -3.91 -18.07
C PRO A 358 -16.42 -3.30 -16.96
N TYR A 359 -16.54 -2.00 -16.78
CA TYR A 359 -15.66 -1.26 -15.90
C TYR A 359 -16.39 -0.11 -15.22
N VAL A 360 -16.33 -0.10 -13.90
CA VAL A 360 -16.86 0.99 -13.09
C VAL A 360 -15.68 1.68 -12.42
N TYR A 361 -15.55 2.97 -12.62
CA TYR A 361 -14.48 3.77 -12.02
C TYR A 361 -15.01 5.06 -11.44
N GLN A 362 -14.34 5.54 -10.41
CA GLN A 362 -14.60 6.84 -9.85
C GLN A 362 -13.67 7.88 -10.43
N HIS A 363 -14.24 9.01 -10.75
CA HIS A 363 -13.48 10.21 -11.03
C HIS A 363 -13.42 11.10 -9.79
N SER A 364 -12.37 11.91 -9.70
CA SER A 364 -12.25 12.90 -8.64
C SER A 364 -13.38 13.92 -8.77
N THR A 365 -14.04 14.18 -7.66
CA THR A 365 -14.99 15.28 -7.52
C THR A 365 -14.42 16.35 -6.61
N TYR A 366 -14.95 17.57 -6.73
CA TYR A 366 -14.57 18.65 -5.83
C TYR A 366 -14.91 18.35 -4.38
N ASP A 367 -16.01 17.64 -4.15
CA ASP A 367 -16.49 17.31 -2.82
C ASP A 367 -15.54 16.33 -2.12
N ALA A 368 -14.82 15.51 -2.88
CA ALA A 368 -13.79 14.61 -2.36
C ALA A 368 -12.47 15.33 -2.02
N CYS A 369 -12.30 16.60 -2.41
CA CYS A 369 -11.07 17.34 -2.14
C CYS A 369 -10.95 17.75 -0.67
N ARG A 370 -10.07 17.10 0.07
CA ARG A 370 -9.76 17.42 1.48
C ARG A 370 -9.12 18.80 1.68
N PHE A 371 -8.56 19.37 0.62
CA PHE A 371 -7.76 20.60 0.72
C PHE A 371 -8.52 21.85 0.34
N GLY A 372 -9.79 21.72 -0.11
CA GLY A 372 -10.61 22.86 -0.48
C GLY A 372 -9.91 23.79 -1.47
N PHE A 373 -9.16 23.21 -2.43
CA PHE A 373 -8.39 23.94 -3.45
C PHE A 373 -7.28 24.86 -2.92
N ARG A 374 -6.84 24.67 -1.70
CA ARG A 374 -5.71 25.39 -1.11
C ARG A 374 -4.37 24.99 -1.70
N TYR A 375 -4.37 23.92 -2.48
CA TYR A 375 -3.17 23.33 -3.09
C TYR A 375 -3.31 23.31 -4.62
N PRO A 376 -2.24 23.58 -5.40
CA PRO A 376 -2.29 23.44 -6.84
C PRO A 376 -2.67 22.00 -7.20
N CYS A 377 -3.86 21.82 -7.75
CA CYS A 377 -4.50 20.52 -7.89
C CYS A 377 -4.84 20.25 -9.35
N THR A 378 -4.74 18.98 -9.76
CA THR A 378 -5.05 18.52 -11.12
C THR A 378 -6.45 17.90 -11.25
N CYS A 379 -7.16 17.71 -10.15
CA CYS A 379 -8.45 17.02 -10.11
C CYS A 379 -9.61 17.74 -10.83
N ARG A 380 -9.46 19.00 -11.21
CA ARG A 380 -10.50 19.76 -11.94
C ARG A 380 -10.85 19.26 -13.33
N HIS A 381 -10.07 18.31 -13.85
CA HIS A 381 -10.32 17.73 -15.16
C HIS A 381 -10.23 16.22 -15.09
N PRO A 382 -11.25 15.55 -14.55
CA PRO A 382 -11.34 14.11 -14.72
C PRO A 382 -11.36 13.83 -16.23
N ARG A 383 -10.46 12.96 -16.68
CA ARG A 383 -10.40 12.60 -18.11
C ARG A 383 -11.52 11.65 -18.50
N HIS A 384 -12.03 10.92 -17.51
CA HIS A 384 -13.10 9.97 -17.66
C HIS A 384 -14.12 10.20 -16.56
N THR A 385 -15.37 9.98 -16.89
CA THR A 385 -16.48 9.94 -15.96
C THR A 385 -17.06 8.54 -16.02
N GLY A 386 -17.16 7.88 -14.88
CA GLY A 386 -17.79 6.58 -14.73
C GLY A 386 -18.93 6.65 -13.73
N LEU A 387 -19.82 5.69 -13.78
CA LEU A 387 -20.82 5.51 -12.73
C LEU A 387 -20.21 4.74 -11.58
N LEU A 388 -20.49 5.18 -10.36
CA LEU A 388 -20.25 4.36 -9.19
C LEU A 388 -21.13 3.11 -9.25
N SER A 389 -20.66 1.98 -8.74
CA SER A 389 -21.43 0.73 -8.72
C SER A 389 -22.84 0.92 -8.13
N GLU A 390 -22.96 1.65 -7.02
CA GLU A 390 -24.25 1.95 -6.39
C GLU A 390 -25.16 2.85 -7.25
N GLN A 391 -24.60 3.82 -7.97
CA GLN A 391 -25.37 4.66 -8.89
C GLN A 391 -25.84 3.86 -10.09
N GLN A 392 -25.03 2.92 -10.56
CA GLN A 392 -25.38 2.03 -11.66
C GLN A 392 -26.54 1.11 -11.28
N GLU A 393 -26.50 0.51 -10.09
CA GLU A 393 -27.60 -0.30 -9.55
C GLU A 393 -28.87 0.51 -9.40
N SER A 394 -28.79 1.73 -8.88
CA SER A 394 -29.96 2.60 -8.65
C SER A 394 -30.60 3.15 -9.93
N THR A 395 -29.82 3.31 -11.00
CA THR A 395 -30.31 3.87 -12.27
C THR A 395 -30.68 2.80 -13.31
N GLY A 396 -30.39 1.51 -13.04
CA GLY A 396 -30.61 0.41 -13.98
C GLY A 396 -29.77 0.52 -15.25
N GLY A 397 -28.65 1.28 -15.18
CA GLY A 397 -27.71 1.43 -16.27
C GLY A 397 -26.89 0.17 -16.52
N THR A 398 -26.46 -0.04 -17.75
CA THR A 398 -25.45 -1.05 -18.08
C THR A 398 -24.07 -0.54 -17.68
N ALA A 399 -23.19 -1.44 -17.22
CA ALA A 399 -21.80 -1.11 -16.94
C ALA A 399 -21.16 -0.46 -18.16
N GLU A 400 -20.44 0.65 -17.96
CA GLU A 400 -19.57 1.17 -19.01
C GLU A 400 -18.49 0.14 -19.29
N THR A 401 -18.02 0.10 -20.54
CA THR A 401 -16.94 -0.78 -20.95
C THR A 401 -15.69 0.04 -21.23
N ALA A 402 -14.54 -0.50 -20.82
CA ALA A 402 -13.22 0.04 -21.14
C ALA A 402 -12.43 -0.93 -22.01
N VAL A 403 -11.54 -0.39 -22.83
CA VAL A 403 -10.54 -1.15 -23.60
C VAL A 403 -9.18 -0.57 -23.26
N PHE A 404 -8.29 -1.41 -22.75
CA PHE A 404 -6.91 -1.03 -22.45
C PHE A 404 -6.02 -1.56 -23.57
N GLU A 405 -5.46 -0.69 -24.37
CA GLU A 405 -4.61 -1.05 -25.51
C GLU A 405 -3.18 -1.40 -25.06
N GLY A 406 -3.05 -2.26 -24.03
CA GLY A 406 -1.78 -2.64 -23.41
C GLY A 406 -1.20 -1.63 -22.43
N TYR A 407 -1.81 -0.45 -22.29
CA TYR A 407 -1.39 0.60 -21.38
C TYR A 407 -2.57 1.20 -20.62
N ALA A 408 -2.27 1.59 -19.38
CA ALA A 408 -3.19 2.39 -18.55
C ALA A 408 -2.49 3.63 -18.02
N GLN A 409 -3.28 4.63 -17.64
CA GLN A 409 -2.83 5.73 -16.82
C GLN A 409 -3.32 5.53 -15.39
N TRP A 410 -2.42 5.60 -14.41
CA TRP A 410 -2.77 5.35 -13.03
C TRP A 410 -2.05 6.32 -12.07
N SER A 411 -2.62 6.52 -10.86
CA SER A 411 -2.08 7.42 -9.84
C SER A 411 -2.05 6.74 -8.48
N GLY A 412 -1.01 7.01 -7.70
CA GLY A 412 -0.84 6.50 -6.34
C GLY A 412 0.61 6.54 -5.88
N THR A 413 0.84 6.57 -4.57
CA THR A 413 2.16 6.30 -3.99
C THR A 413 2.61 4.87 -4.31
N SER A 414 1.65 3.98 -4.62
CA SER A 414 1.88 2.63 -5.14
C SER A 414 2.74 2.63 -6.41
N PHE A 415 2.69 3.68 -7.20
CA PHE A 415 3.44 3.79 -8.45
C PHE A 415 4.71 4.65 -8.31
N ALA A 416 4.73 5.58 -7.39
CA ALA A 416 5.96 6.28 -7.01
C ALA A 416 6.98 5.32 -6.40
N THR A 417 6.53 4.32 -5.66
CA THR A 417 7.36 3.31 -5.00
C THR A 417 8.21 2.49 -5.98
N PRO A 418 7.65 1.83 -7.02
CA PRO A 418 8.43 1.10 -8.01
C PRO A 418 9.34 2.00 -8.85
N VAL A 419 8.95 3.25 -9.10
CA VAL A 419 9.84 4.23 -9.73
C VAL A 419 11.08 4.47 -8.87
N ALA A 420 10.90 4.71 -7.56
CA ALA A 420 12.04 4.88 -6.64
C ALA A 420 12.87 3.59 -6.48
N ALA A 421 12.22 2.42 -6.42
CA ALA A 421 12.92 1.13 -6.39
C ALA A 421 13.77 0.91 -7.65
N GLY A 422 13.20 1.20 -8.83
CA GLY A 422 13.92 1.18 -10.10
C GLY A 422 15.10 2.15 -10.12
N MET A 423 14.94 3.37 -9.59
CA MET A 423 16.06 4.33 -9.54
C MET A 423 17.20 3.86 -8.63
N VAL A 424 16.87 3.20 -7.48
CA VAL A 424 17.92 2.58 -6.64
C VAL A 424 18.61 1.43 -7.42
N ALA A 425 17.86 0.56 -8.10
CA ALA A 425 18.40 -0.53 -8.90
C ALA A 425 19.26 -0.02 -10.06
N ALA A 426 18.81 1.01 -10.79
CA ALA A 426 19.59 1.66 -11.84
C ALA A 426 20.89 2.27 -11.31
N HIS A 427 20.85 2.88 -10.12
CA HIS A 427 22.03 3.41 -9.45
C HIS A 427 23.01 2.29 -9.08
N MET A 428 22.51 1.15 -8.54
CA MET A 428 23.35 -0.04 -8.26
C MET A 428 24.09 -0.51 -9.51
N THR A 429 23.38 -0.64 -10.63
CA THR A 429 23.94 -1.05 -11.92
C THR A 429 24.98 -0.05 -12.43
N ALA A 430 24.64 1.23 -12.46
CA ALA A 430 25.51 2.29 -13.01
C ALA A 430 26.82 2.45 -12.22
N HIS A 431 26.76 2.28 -10.90
CA HIS A 431 27.91 2.46 -10.01
C HIS A 431 28.55 1.14 -9.54
N LYS A 432 28.04 0.00 -10.01
CA LYS A 432 28.47 -1.35 -9.58
C LYS A 432 28.39 -1.53 -8.06
N GLU A 433 27.42 -0.85 -7.43
CA GLU A 433 27.17 -0.96 -6.01
C GLU A 433 26.35 -2.22 -5.74
N ARG A 434 26.77 -3.07 -4.80
CA ARG A 434 26.09 -4.31 -4.46
C ARG A 434 25.21 -4.19 -3.21
N ASP A 435 25.43 -3.17 -2.39
CA ASP A 435 24.60 -2.89 -1.23
C ASP A 435 23.46 -1.91 -1.61
N PRO A 436 22.19 -2.37 -1.66
CA PRO A 436 21.06 -1.52 -2.04
C PRO A 436 20.86 -0.35 -1.07
N ARG A 437 21.25 -0.51 0.19
CA ARG A 437 21.17 0.56 1.21
C ARG A 437 22.24 1.63 0.97
N ALA A 438 23.45 1.21 0.57
CA ALA A 438 24.50 2.15 0.17
C ALA A 438 24.07 2.90 -1.10
N ALA A 439 23.55 2.18 -2.11
CA ALA A 439 23.02 2.78 -3.33
C ALA A 439 21.92 3.81 -3.03
N ARG A 440 20.95 3.48 -2.15
CA ARG A 440 19.92 4.43 -1.69
C ARG A 440 20.54 5.68 -1.07
N ARG A 441 21.50 5.52 -0.14
CA ARG A 441 22.17 6.67 0.51
C ARG A 441 22.89 7.54 -0.51
N GLN A 442 23.62 6.94 -1.45
CA GLN A 442 24.36 7.64 -2.51
C GLN A 442 23.37 8.38 -3.43
N LEU A 443 22.30 7.72 -3.88
CA LEU A 443 21.28 8.31 -4.72
C LEU A 443 20.66 9.55 -4.07
N LEU A 444 20.22 9.43 -2.82
CA LEU A 444 19.62 10.56 -2.09
C LEU A 444 20.61 11.70 -1.81
N ALA A 445 21.88 11.39 -1.60
CA ALA A 445 22.91 12.39 -1.37
C ALA A 445 23.33 13.13 -2.65
N THR A 446 23.14 12.53 -3.81
CA THR A 446 23.52 13.09 -5.12
C THR A 446 22.36 13.67 -5.89
N THR A 447 21.10 13.44 -5.47
CA THR A 447 19.95 14.06 -6.14
C THR A 447 19.99 15.58 -6.01
N ALA A 448 19.85 16.26 -7.15
CA ALA A 448 19.78 17.72 -7.23
C ALA A 448 18.32 18.21 -7.29
N ASP A 449 17.39 17.29 -7.51
CA ASP A 449 15.98 17.60 -7.68
C ASP A 449 15.27 17.62 -6.35
N TYR A 450 14.46 18.65 -6.15
CA TYR A 450 13.61 18.85 -4.97
C TYR A 450 12.22 19.29 -5.39
N ALA A 451 11.24 18.81 -4.68
CA ALA A 451 9.85 19.23 -4.86
C ALA A 451 9.31 19.89 -3.61
N GLU A 452 8.27 20.71 -3.77
CA GLU A 452 7.54 21.28 -2.65
C GLU A 452 6.41 20.35 -2.20
N VAL A 453 6.47 19.93 -0.95
CA VAL A 453 5.41 19.12 -0.34
C VAL A 453 4.97 19.78 0.96
N ARG A 454 3.77 20.32 0.96
CA ARG A 454 3.17 20.98 2.15
C ARG A 454 4.09 22.03 2.79
N GLY A 455 4.80 22.80 1.97
CA GLY A 455 5.73 23.85 2.42
C GLY A 455 7.14 23.34 2.78
N ALA A 456 7.42 22.05 2.63
CA ALA A 456 8.75 21.49 2.79
C ALA A 456 9.39 21.20 1.44
N HIS A 457 10.69 21.45 1.31
CA HIS A 457 11.50 21.00 0.18
C HIS A 457 12.01 19.59 0.48
N VAL A 458 11.66 18.64 -0.37
CA VAL A 458 11.95 17.22 -0.18
C VAL A 458 12.70 16.65 -1.38
N PRO A 459 13.55 15.61 -1.19
CA PRO A 459 14.24 14.97 -2.31
C PRO A 459 13.23 14.39 -3.32
N ALA A 460 13.42 14.72 -4.60
CA ALA A 460 12.63 14.24 -5.72
C ALA A 460 13.46 13.27 -6.55
N LEU A 461 13.00 12.04 -6.70
CA LEU A 461 13.62 11.01 -7.50
C LEU A 461 12.95 10.98 -8.87
N LEU A 462 13.55 11.66 -9.84
CA LEU A 462 13.03 11.83 -11.19
C LEU A 462 13.83 10.94 -12.18
N PRO A 463 13.23 9.86 -12.72
CA PRO A 463 13.92 9.06 -13.74
C PRO A 463 14.24 9.91 -14.97
N PRO A 464 15.42 9.75 -15.59
CA PRO A 464 15.78 10.53 -16.78
C PRO A 464 14.81 10.36 -17.96
N THR A 465 14.14 9.22 -18.02
CA THR A 465 13.16 8.89 -19.07
C THR A 465 11.74 9.33 -18.74
N TRP A 466 11.49 9.86 -17.54
CA TRP A 466 10.20 10.40 -17.18
C TRP A 466 10.00 11.81 -17.76
N GLN A 467 8.83 12.04 -18.31
CA GLN A 467 8.46 13.33 -18.90
C GLN A 467 7.41 14.01 -18.05
N PRO A 468 7.69 15.19 -17.49
CA PRO A 468 6.68 15.95 -16.75
C PRO A 468 5.54 16.36 -17.68
N VAL A 469 4.31 16.24 -17.15
CA VAL A 469 3.12 16.69 -17.85
C VAL A 469 2.72 18.06 -17.28
N PRO A 470 2.75 19.14 -18.07
CA PRO A 470 2.39 20.45 -17.60
C PRO A 470 0.97 20.48 -17.04
N VAL A 471 0.83 21.06 -15.86
CA VAL A 471 -0.46 21.27 -15.22
C VAL A 471 -0.93 22.68 -15.50
N THR A 472 -2.04 22.81 -16.23
CA THR A 472 -2.66 24.10 -16.44
C THR A 472 -3.24 24.58 -15.12
N ARG A 473 -2.69 25.66 -14.55
CA ARG A 473 -3.24 26.31 -13.37
C ARG A 473 -4.61 26.88 -13.72
N LEU A 474 -5.64 26.35 -13.10
CA LEU A 474 -6.98 26.91 -13.25
C LEU A 474 -7.19 27.95 -12.17
N ALA A 475 -7.87 29.04 -12.56
CA ALA A 475 -8.37 29.99 -11.59
C ALA A 475 -9.33 29.26 -10.62
N PRO A 476 -9.31 29.61 -9.31
CA PRO A 476 -10.32 29.09 -8.41
C PRO A 476 -11.72 29.44 -8.93
N PRO A 477 -12.74 28.62 -8.65
CA PRO A 477 -14.11 29.01 -8.95
C PRO A 477 -14.43 30.32 -8.23
N ALA A 478 -15.09 31.21 -8.92
CA ALA A 478 -15.53 32.50 -8.38
C ALA A 478 -16.52 32.30 -7.21
#